data_112e09861cc298d0f4ba7395b42a974d
#
_entry.id   112e09861cc298d0f4ba7395b42a974d
#
_cell.length_a   1.000
_cell.length_b   1.000
_cell.length_c   1.000
_cell.angle_alpha   90.00
_cell.angle_beta   90.00
_cell.angle_gamma   90.00
#
_symmetry.space_group_name_H-M   'P 1'
#
loop_
_entity.id
_entity.type
_entity.pdbx_description
1 polymer ?
#
loop_
_entity_poly.entity_id
_entity_poly.type
_entity_poly.pdbx_seq_one_letter_code
_entity_poly.pdbx_strand_id
1 'polypeptide(L)'
;MNKIMNYKFDGSRVFFTSDTHFNHTNIIRFCNRPFKDVAHMNETIIANWNSVVGPDDIIFHLGDFCLGGSAEWINVLNRLNGKIYLIAEIGRA
;
A
#
# COMPACT_ATOMS: atom_id res chain seq x y z
N MET A 1 -5.67 -0.66 -10.68
CA MET A 1 -5.32 -1.48 -9.54
C MET A 1 -5.98 -0.94 -8.28
N ASN A 2 -5.40 -0.04 -7.57
CA ASN A 2 -6.00 0.50 -6.36
C ASN A 2 -6.64 1.85 -6.63
N LYS A 3 -7.74 2.13 -5.94
CA LYS A 3 -8.34 3.45 -5.96
C LYS A 3 -7.83 4.24 -4.76
N ILE A 4 -7.42 5.48 -4.99
CA ILE A 4 -7.01 6.40 -3.94
C ILE A 4 -7.98 7.57 -3.97
N MET A 5 -8.70 7.74 -2.87
CA MET A 5 -9.62 8.86 -2.68
C MET A 5 -8.89 9.97 -1.93
N ASN A 6 -8.99 11.19 -2.42
CA ASN A 6 -8.22 12.32 -1.91
C ASN A 6 -9.13 13.34 -1.20
N TYR A 7 -8.85 13.56 0.09
CA TYR A 7 -9.50 14.59 0.89
C TYR A 7 -8.45 15.48 1.51
N LYS A 8 -8.77 16.75 1.72
CA LYS A 8 -7.93 17.67 2.48
C LYS A 8 -8.44 17.80 3.90
N PHE A 9 -7.52 17.73 4.86
CA PHE A 9 -7.84 17.81 6.26
C PHE A 9 -6.68 18.52 7.01
N ASP A 10 -6.97 19.66 7.64
CA ASP A 10 -5.98 20.47 8.36
C ASP A 10 -4.69 20.74 7.55
N GLY A 11 -4.83 21.03 6.26
CA GLY A 11 -3.69 21.27 5.39
C GLY A 11 -3.00 20.02 4.90
N SER A 12 -3.31 18.86 5.46
CA SER A 12 -2.84 17.56 4.99
C SER A 12 -3.90 16.93 4.10
N ARG A 13 -3.44 16.10 3.16
CA ARG A 13 -4.34 15.30 2.32
C ARG A 13 -4.57 13.96 3.00
N VAL A 14 -5.77 13.42 2.82
CA VAL A 14 -6.13 12.11 3.33
C VAL A 14 -6.46 11.20 2.15
N PHE A 15 -5.82 10.04 2.12
CA PHE A 15 -6.00 9.05 1.07
C PHE A 15 -6.56 7.76 1.66
N PHE A 16 -7.39 7.08 0.88
CA PHE A 16 -7.86 5.73 1.19
C PHE A 16 -7.42 4.80 0.08
N THR A 17 -6.82 3.68 0.44
CA THR A 17 -6.39 2.67 -0.51
C THR A 17 -6.53 1.28 0.08
N SER A 18 -6.35 0.26 -0.73
CA SER A 18 -6.37 -1.14 -0.28
C SER A 18 -5.67 -2.04 -1.30
N ASP A 19 -5.49 -3.31 -0.92
CA ASP A 19 -5.08 -4.37 -1.84
C ASP A 19 -3.74 -4.14 -2.54
N THR A 20 -2.77 -3.51 -1.86
CA THR A 20 -1.42 -3.39 -2.41
C THR A 20 -0.72 -4.73 -2.51
N HIS A 21 -0.97 -5.63 -1.56
CA HIS A 21 -0.42 -6.99 -1.58
C HIS A 21 1.10 -7.05 -1.71
N PHE A 22 1.82 -6.18 -1.00
CA PHE A 22 3.28 -6.22 -1.01
C PHE A 22 3.79 -7.61 -0.66
N ASN A 23 4.85 -8.06 -1.33
CA ASN A 23 5.48 -9.37 -1.16
C ASN A 23 4.59 -10.57 -1.52
N HIS A 24 3.42 -10.36 -2.09
CA HIS A 24 2.50 -11.44 -2.42
C HIS A 24 2.72 -11.90 -3.86
N THR A 25 3.66 -12.82 -4.07
CA THR A 25 4.01 -13.30 -5.41
C THR A 25 2.81 -13.84 -6.20
N ASN A 26 1.97 -14.63 -5.56
CA ASN A 26 0.85 -15.28 -6.25
C ASN A 26 -0.23 -14.30 -6.70
N ILE A 27 -0.31 -13.10 -6.10
CA ILE A 27 -1.32 -12.13 -6.51
C ILE A 27 -1.12 -11.65 -7.94
N ILE A 28 0.11 -11.71 -8.45
CA ILE A 28 0.39 -11.35 -9.84
C ILE A 28 -0.38 -12.27 -10.78
N ARG A 29 -0.43 -13.55 -10.47
CA ARG A 29 -1.17 -14.54 -11.26
C ARG A 29 -2.67 -14.44 -11.03
N PHE A 30 -3.11 -14.37 -9.77
CA PHE A 30 -4.54 -14.35 -9.43
C PHE A 30 -5.26 -13.13 -9.96
N CYS A 31 -4.60 -11.98 -9.90
CA CYS A 31 -5.19 -10.71 -10.33
C CYS A 31 -4.66 -10.24 -11.68
N ASN A 32 -3.90 -11.09 -12.36
CA ASN A 32 -3.33 -10.78 -13.66
C ASN A 32 -2.63 -9.41 -13.68
N ARG A 33 -1.86 -9.13 -12.65
CA ARG A 33 -1.13 -7.86 -12.54
C ARG A 33 0.04 -7.84 -13.53
N PRO A 34 0.30 -6.70 -14.18
CA PRO A 34 1.30 -6.60 -15.24
C PRO A 34 2.71 -6.42 -14.70
N PHE A 35 3.15 -7.33 -13.82
CA PHE A 35 4.47 -7.26 -13.21
C PHE A 35 5.29 -8.51 -13.53
N LYS A 36 6.56 -8.30 -13.72
CA LYS A 36 7.54 -9.32 -14.05
C LYS A 36 7.72 -10.32 -12.89
N ASP A 37 7.83 -9.79 -11.67
CA ASP A 37 7.96 -10.55 -10.44
C ASP A 37 7.53 -9.70 -9.24
N VAL A 38 7.60 -10.27 -8.04
CA VAL A 38 7.17 -9.57 -6.83
C VAL A 38 8.06 -8.37 -6.52
N ALA A 39 9.34 -8.43 -6.81
CA ALA A 39 10.24 -7.28 -6.60
C ALA A 39 9.87 -6.13 -7.52
N HIS A 40 9.59 -6.39 -8.78
CA HIS A 40 9.12 -5.40 -9.73
C HIS A 40 7.79 -4.80 -9.29
N MET A 41 6.85 -5.63 -8.83
CA MET A 41 5.57 -5.17 -8.31
C MET A 41 5.74 -4.24 -7.12
N ASN A 42 6.54 -4.64 -6.14
CA ASN A 42 6.79 -3.84 -4.95
C ASN A 42 7.39 -2.49 -5.29
N GLU A 43 8.42 -2.46 -6.14
CA GLU A 43 9.09 -1.22 -6.54
C GLU A 43 8.14 -0.29 -7.29
N THR A 44 7.32 -0.83 -8.17
CA THR A 44 6.36 -0.04 -8.94
C THR A 44 5.30 0.57 -8.03
N ILE A 45 4.75 -0.21 -7.10
CA ILE A 45 3.73 0.29 -6.17
C ILE A 45 4.32 1.38 -5.26
N ILE A 46 5.53 1.17 -4.75
CA ILE A 46 6.21 2.16 -3.91
C ILE A 46 6.44 3.45 -4.69
N ALA A 47 6.93 3.36 -5.92
CA ALA A 47 7.18 4.53 -6.75
C ALA A 47 5.88 5.30 -7.05
N ASN A 48 4.82 4.60 -7.40
CA ASN A 48 3.52 5.22 -7.67
C ASN A 48 2.94 5.86 -6.41
N TRP A 49 3.01 5.18 -5.29
CA TRP A 49 2.57 5.69 -4.00
C TRP A 49 3.28 7.00 -3.67
N ASN A 50 4.60 6.99 -3.74
CA ASN A 50 5.42 8.15 -3.36
C ASN A 50 5.32 9.30 -4.35
N SER A 51 4.88 9.03 -5.58
CA SER A 51 4.62 10.10 -6.56
C SER A 51 3.36 10.91 -6.23
N VAL A 52 2.43 10.33 -5.46
CA VAL A 52 1.15 10.95 -5.11
C VAL A 52 1.14 11.42 -3.66
N VAL A 53 1.70 10.63 -2.76
CA VAL A 53 1.63 10.86 -1.31
C VAL A 53 2.88 11.57 -0.83
N GLY A 54 2.68 12.70 -0.17
CA GLY A 54 3.76 13.44 0.47
C GLY A 54 4.02 12.96 1.90
N PRO A 55 5.13 13.43 2.53
CA PRO A 55 5.53 12.94 3.85
C PRO A 55 4.56 13.30 4.98
N ASP A 56 3.76 14.34 4.80
CA ASP A 56 2.79 14.78 5.83
C ASP A 56 1.36 14.33 5.53
N ASP A 57 1.15 13.63 4.44
CA ASP A 57 -0.18 13.14 4.08
C ASP A 57 -0.58 11.95 4.96
N ILE A 58 -1.87 11.70 5.04
CA ILE A 58 -2.45 10.62 5.85
C ILE A 58 -3.05 9.58 4.92
N ILE A 59 -2.74 8.32 5.14
CA ILE A 59 -3.24 7.23 4.32
C ILE A 59 -3.90 6.19 5.22
N PHE A 60 -5.16 5.86 4.89
CA PHE A 60 -5.86 4.72 5.48
C PHE A 60 -5.81 3.56 4.49
N HIS A 61 -5.13 2.50 4.87
CA HIS A 61 -5.04 1.28 4.08
C HIS A 61 -6.04 0.26 4.62
N LEU A 62 -6.99 -0.11 3.79
CA LEU A 62 -8.20 -0.83 4.21
C LEU A 62 -8.08 -2.35 4.10
N GLY A 63 -6.89 -2.89 4.00
CA GLY A 63 -6.66 -4.33 4.02
C GLY A 63 -5.73 -4.80 2.93
N ASP A 64 -5.24 -6.05 3.11
CA ASP A 64 -4.34 -6.73 2.17
C ASP A 64 -3.09 -5.90 1.82
N PHE A 65 -2.42 -5.38 2.84
CA PHE A 65 -1.26 -4.51 2.68
C PHE A 65 -0.03 -5.28 2.24
N CYS A 66 0.37 -6.28 3.01
CA CYS A 66 1.66 -6.94 2.84
C CYS A 66 1.58 -8.39 3.32
N LEU A 67 2.26 -9.28 2.61
CA LEU A 67 2.45 -10.65 3.03
C LEU A 67 3.82 -10.77 3.69
N GLY A 68 3.89 -11.46 4.83
CA GLY A 68 5.12 -11.68 5.54
C GLY A 68 5.04 -11.27 7.00
N GLY A 69 6.15 -11.36 7.70
CA GLY A 69 6.25 -11.01 9.10
C GLY A 69 6.51 -9.52 9.33
N SER A 70 6.72 -9.15 10.60
CA SER A 70 6.91 -7.75 10.97
C SER A 70 8.12 -7.10 10.32
N ALA A 71 9.19 -7.87 10.04
CA ALA A 71 10.37 -7.31 9.38
C ALA A 71 10.03 -6.84 7.96
N GLU A 72 9.26 -7.62 7.22
CA GLU A 72 8.83 -7.25 5.86
C GLU A 72 7.90 -6.04 5.88
N TRP A 73 6.97 -6.00 6.84
CA TRP A 73 6.06 -4.86 7.00
C TRP A 73 6.82 -3.57 7.30
N ILE A 74 7.76 -3.61 8.23
CA ILE A 74 8.57 -2.45 8.62
C ILE A 74 9.39 -1.97 7.43
N ASN A 75 10.00 -2.88 6.68
CA ASN A 75 10.81 -2.54 5.53
C ASN A 75 9.99 -1.78 4.48
N VAL A 76 8.79 -2.26 4.17
CA VAL A 76 7.91 -1.61 3.21
C VAL A 76 7.43 -0.26 3.75
N LEU A 77 6.98 -0.20 5.00
CA LEU A 77 6.47 1.03 5.61
C LEU A 77 7.53 2.13 5.64
N ASN A 78 8.79 1.77 5.89
CA ASN A 78 9.87 2.75 5.90
C ASN A 78 10.15 3.36 4.53
N ARG A 79 9.71 2.74 3.46
CA ARG A 79 9.91 3.22 2.09
C ARG A 79 8.74 4.03 1.55
N LEU A 80 7.60 4.00 2.21
CA LEU A 80 6.38 4.70 1.79
C LEU A 80 6.26 6.06 2.48
N ASN A 81 5.91 7.08 1.70
CA ASN A 81 5.63 8.41 2.25
C ASN A 81 4.30 8.41 3.00
N GLY A 82 4.21 9.34 3.96
CA GLY A 82 2.98 9.64 4.66
C GLY A 82 2.82 8.93 5.99
N LYS A 83 1.76 9.29 6.69
CA LYS A 83 1.35 8.66 7.95
C LYS A 83 0.32 7.59 7.61
N ILE A 84 0.70 6.34 7.77
CA ILE A 84 -0.06 5.20 7.29
C ILE A 84 -0.77 4.51 8.45
N TYR A 85 -2.08 4.40 8.34
CA TYR A 85 -2.93 3.67 9.27
C TYR A 85 -3.43 2.41 8.59
N LEU A 86 -3.05 1.25 9.12
CA LEU A 86 -3.46 -0.05 8.60
C LEU A 86 -4.71 -0.50 9.35
N ILE A 87 -5.77 -0.73 8.60
CA ILE A 87 -7.06 -1.13 9.15
C ILE A 87 -7.29 -2.60 8.86
N ALA A 88 -7.42 -3.40 9.91
CA ALA A 88 -7.71 -4.81 9.76
C ALA A 88 -9.16 -5.03 9.36
N GLU A 89 -9.39 -5.96 8.44
CA GLU A 89 -10.73 -6.35 8.07
C GLU A 89 -11.34 -7.22 9.15
N ILE A 90 -12.55 -6.88 9.57
CA ILE A 90 -13.29 -7.64 10.57
C ILE A 90 -13.71 -8.97 9.95
N GLY A 91 -13.44 -10.07 10.66
CA GLY A 91 -13.81 -11.41 10.22
C GLY A 91 -12.76 -12.12 9.37
N ARG A 92 -11.63 -11.49 9.12
CA ARG A 92 -10.47 -12.13 8.49
C ARG A 92 -9.43 -12.48 9.54
N ALA A 93 -9.05 -13.71 9.52
CA ALA A 93 -8.03 -14.22 10.44
C ALA A 93 -6.63 -13.97 9.88
#